data_682a597bb938551888a0ce7da3f077f8
#
_entry.id   682a597bb938551888a0ce7da3f077f8
#
_cell.length_a   1.000
_cell.length_b   1.000
_cell.length_c   1.000
_cell.angle_alpha   90.00
_cell.angle_beta   90.00
_cell.angle_gamma   90.00
#
_symmetry.space_group_name_H-M   'P 1'
#
loop_
_entity.id
_entity.type
_entity.pdbx_description
1 polymer ?
#
loop_
_entity_poly.entity_id
_entity_poly.type
_entity_poly.pdbx_seq_one_letter_code
_entity_poly.pdbx_strand_id
1 'polypeptide(L)'
;LKHQVKATFYVTGKKAAEHPELIKEILLHGHSIGIHSYSHDNLLMIRRIKTIATEITTAQNVLSDFGIEPLAFRPPVGITGPRLRPALLNSGMYVVNFSCRAHDGGNRWIKDISKKILKRIRPGDIVVLHDVMPHKQTLFSYWLNEMDLIVSGIKEKGLAVLPLAEIIGRPVMIMKTGGGER
;
A
#
# COMPACT_ATOMS: atom_id res chain seq x y z
N LEU A 1 11.83 11.31 4.71
CA LEU A 1 12.04 12.13 5.90
C LEU A 1 11.78 13.63 5.66
N LYS A 2 11.94 14.14 4.42
CA LYS A 2 11.78 15.56 4.07
C LYS A 2 10.43 16.14 4.54
N HIS A 3 9.34 15.41 4.36
CA HIS A 3 7.99 15.89 4.68
C HIS A 3 7.44 15.45 6.03
N GLN A 4 8.13 14.56 6.74
CA GLN A 4 7.72 14.00 8.03
C GLN A 4 6.30 13.36 8.00
N VAL A 5 5.91 12.81 6.86
CA VAL A 5 4.64 12.11 6.70
C VAL A 5 4.82 10.61 6.86
N LYS A 6 3.80 9.93 7.35
CA LYS A 6 3.76 8.46 7.43
C LYS A 6 2.85 7.93 6.33
N ALA A 7 3.30 6.86 5.68
CA ALA A 7 2.57 6.18 4.62
C ALA A 7 2.24 4.74 5.00
N THR A 8 1.29 4.15 4.30
CA THR A 8 1.03 2.71 4.34
C THR A 8 1.48 2.10 3.02
N PHE A 9 2.45 1.20 3.10
CA PHE A 9 2.94 0.44 1.96
C PHE A 9 2.12 -0.84 1.80
N TYR A 10 1.40 -0.97 0.70
CA TYR A 10 0.73 -2.22 0.34
C TYR A 10 1.68 -3.07 -0.48
N VAL A 11 2.35 -3.99 0.17
CA VAL A 11 3.42 -4.81 -0.43
C VAL A 11 2.89 -6.14 -0.95
N THR A 12 3.50 -6.65 -2.03
CA THR A 12 3.27 -8.02 -2.46
C THR A 12 4.16 -8.97 -1.67
N GLY A 13 3.63 -10.13 -1.27
CA GLY A 13 4.39 -11.10 -0.49
C GLY A 13 5.68 -11.55 -1.20
N LYS A 14 5.62 -11.71 -2.53
CA LYS A 14 6.78 -12.05 -3.35
C LYS A 14 7.90 -11.03 -3.20
N LYS A 15 7.61 -9.73 -3.38
CA LYS A 15 8.62 -8.66 -3.24
C LYS A 15 9.11 -8.51 -1.80
N ALA A 16 8.24 -8.70 -0.82
CA ALA A 16 8.64 -8.68 0.58
C ALA A 16 9.65 -9.79 0.91
N ALA A 17 9.47 -10.98 0.34
CA ALA A 17 10.42 -12.09 0.49
C ALA A 17 11.73 -11.85 -0.28
N GLU A 18 11.67 -11.22 -1.46
CA GLU A 18 12.85 -10.90 -2.28
C GLU A 18 13.68 -9.74 -1.71
N HIS A 19 13.05 -8.82 -0.96
CA HIS A 19 13.65 -7.58 -0.43
C HIS A 19 13.36 -7.37 1.06
N PRO A 20 13.83 -8.26 1.93
CA PRO A 20 13.60 -8.16 3.38
C PRO A 20 14.16 -6.88 3.99
N GLU A 21 15.23 -6.32 3.42
CA GLU A 21 15.82 -5.06 3.84
C GLU A 21 14.86 -3.89 3.71
N LEU A 22 14.07 -3.85 2.63
CA LEU A 22 13.09 -2.77 2.41
C LEU A 22 11.94 -2.85 3.42
N ILE A 23 11.51 -4.04 3.81
CA ILE A 23 10.47 -4.22 4.84
C ILE A 23 10.96 -3.63 6.18
N LYS A 24 12.20 -3.93 6.56
CA LYS A 24 12.81 -3.38 7.79
C LYS A 24 12.95 -1.86 7.72
N GLU A 25 13.36 -1.33 6.58
CA GLU A 25 13.51 0.11 6.36
C GLU A 25 12.16 0.85 6.48
N ILE A 26 11.09 0.30 5.88
CA ILE A 26 9.73 0.84 5.99
C ILE A 26 9.30 0.93 7.47
N LEU A 27 9.52 -0.14 8.25
CA LEU A 27 9.18 -0.19 9.67
C LEU A 27 10.04 0.76 10.49
N LEU A 28 11.37 0.80 10.26
CA LEU A 28 12.32 1.66 10.95
C LEU A 28 11.91 3.15 10.83
N HIS A 29 11.40 3.52 9.68
CA HIS A 29 10.90 4.88 9.46
C HIS A 29 9.47 5.12 9.95
N GLY A 30 8.86 4.16 10.65
CA GLY A 30 7.55 4.28 11.28
C GLY A 30 6.40 4.32 10.28
N HIS A 31 6.58 3.73 9.11
CA HIS A 31 5.51 3.50 8.14
C HIS A 31 4.75 2.22 8.46
N SER A 32 3.54 2.08 7.93
CA SER A 32 2.73 0.87 8.08
C SER A 32 2.78 -0.01 6.84
N ILE A 33 2.54 -1.30 7.01
CA ILE A 33 2.51 -2.28 5.93
C ILE A 33 1.15 -2.97 5.88
N GLY A 34 0.55 -2.99 4.69
CA GLY A 34 -0.60 -3.81 4.34
C GLY A 34 -0.25 -4.80 3.24
N ILE A 35 -1.16 -5.72 2.90
CA ILE A 35 -0.95 -6.72 1.86
C ILE A 35 -1.57 -6.30 0.54
N HIS A 36 -0.83 -6.56 -0.57
CA HIS A 36 -1.29 -6.37 -1.95
C HIS A 36 -1.27 -7.69 -2.75
N SER A 37 -1.76 -8.81 -2.17
CA SER A 37 -1.61 -10.20 -2.60
C SER A 37 -0.16 -10.72 -2.51
N TYR A 38 0.06 -11.96 -2.93
CA TYR A 38 1.41 -12.52 -3.01
C TYR A 38 2.09 -12.17 -4.35
N SER A 39 1.41 -12.48 -5.47
CA SER A 39 2.00 -12.40 -6.82
C SER A 39 1.65 -11.14 -7.61
N HIS A 40 0.67 -10.35 -7.16
CA HIS A 40 0.06 -9.23 -7.91
C HIS A 40 -0.66 -9.68 -9.20
N ASP A 41 -1.40 -10.78 -9.16
CA ASP A 41 -2.25 -11.17 -10.29
C ASP A 41 -3.36 -10.11 -10.52
N ASN A 42 -3.28 -9.40 -11.64
CA ASN A 42 -4.26 -8.35 -11.99
C ASN A 42 -5.70 -8.89 -12.15
N LEU A 43 -5.82 -10.19 -12.41
CA LEU A 43 -7.09 -10.89 -12.55
C LEU A 43 -7.50 -11.65 -11.28
N LEU A 44 -6.85 -11.40 -10.15
CA LEU A 44 -7.05 -12.13 -8.90
C LEU A 44 -8.54 -12.21 -8.50
N MET A 45 -9.29 -11.12 -8.67
CA MET A 45 -10.68 -11.05 -8.22
C MET A 45 -11.66 -11.92 -9.02
N ILE A 46 -11.24 -12.43 -10.18
CA ILE A 46 -12.02 -13.42 -10.96
C ILE A 46 -11.54 -14.86 -10.75
N ARG A 47 -10.44 -15.08 -10.01
CA ARG A 47 -9.96 -16.41 -9.65
C ARG A 47 -10.91 -17.09 -8.67
N ARG A 48 -10.70 -18.41 -8.45
CA ARG A 48 -11.44 -19.18 -7.44
C ARG A 48 -11.18 -18.63 -6.04
N ILE A 49 -12.16 -18.70 -5.15
CA ILE A 49 -12.05 -18.24 -3.75
C ILE A 49 -10.80 -18.82 -3.08
N LYS A 50 -10.53 -20.12 -3.26
CA LYS A 50 -9.33 -20.78 -2.73
C LYS A 50 -8.04 -20.10 -3.22
N THR A 51 -7.95 -19.74 -4.48
CA THR A 51 -6.77 -19.04 -5.04
C THR A 51 -6.59 -17.68 -4.39
N ILE A 52 -7.68 -16.90 -4.25
CA ILE A 52 -7.62 -15.59 -3.60
C ILE A 52 -7.17 -15.75 -2.15
N ALA A 53 -7.73 -16.72 -1.41
CA ALA A 53 -7.35 -17.00 -0.03
C ALA A 53 -5.86 -17.40 0.07
N THR A 54 -5.38 -18.28 -0.82
CA THR A 54 -3.96 -18.68 -0.85
C THR A 54 -3.04 -17.48 -1.10
N GLU A 55 -3.34 -16.61 -2.05
CA GLU A 55 -2.57 -15.39 -2.33
C GLU A 55 -2.46 -14.49 -1.09
N ILE A 56 -3.55 -14.36 -0.34
CA ILE A 56 -3.59 -13.56 0.90
C ILE A 56 -2.78 -14.24 2.00
N THR A 57 -3.05 -15.53 2.29
CA THR A 57 -2.39 -16.27 3.37
C THR A 57 -0.88 -16.40 3.14
N THR A 58 -0.47 -16.67 1.89
CA THR A 58 0.97 -16.75 1.56
C THR A 58 1.67 -15.40 1.84
N ALA A 59 1.04 -14.29 1.48
CA ALA A 59 1.59 -12.97 1.78
C ALA A 59 1.61 -12.66 3.30
N GLN A 60 0.57 -13.10 4.05
CA GLN A 60 0.56 -12.97 5.52
C GLN A 60 1.72 -13.74 6.17
N ASN A 61 1.97 -14.97 5.70
CA ASN A 61 3.06 -15.81 6.22
C ASN A 61 4.42 -15.12 6.03
N VAL A 62 4.68 -14.59 4.83
CA VAL A 62 5.92 -13.83 4.57
C VAL A 62 6.07 -12.65 5.52
N LEU A 63 5.01 -11.86 5.74
CA LEU A 63 5.09 -10.70 6.64
C LEU A 63 5.20 -11.12 8.13
N SER A 64 4.67 -12.30 8.48
CA SER A 64 4.82 -12.85 9.83
C SER A 64 6.28 -13.10 10.23
N ASP A 65 7.16 -13.43 9.27
CA ASP A 65 8.59 -13.61 9.50
C ASP A 65 9.29 -12.29 9.94
N PHE A 66 8.66 -11.15 9.65
CA PHE A 66 9.11 -9.82 10.12
C PHE A 66 8.40 -9.38 11.42
N GLY A 67 7.65 -10.25 12.07
CA GLY A 67 6.85 -9.89 13.24
C GLY A 67 5.63 -9.03 12.93
N ILE A 68 5.20 -8.99 11.66
CA ILE A 68 4.05 -8.20 11.22
C ILE A 68 2.82 -9.11 11.12
N GLU A 69 1.74 -8.72 11.79
CA GLU A 69 0.40 -9.23 11.53
C GLU A 69 -0.39 -8.20 10.72
N PRO A 70 -0.48 -8.35 9.40
CA PRO A 70 -1.18 -7.39 8.56
C PRO A 70 -2.70 -7.56 8.69
N LEU A 71 -3.42 -6.45 8.85
CA LEU A 71 -4.87 -6.42 8.98
C LEU A 71 -5.57 -5.84 7.76
N ALA A 72 -4.86 -5.05 6.95
CA ALA A 72 -5.40 -4.39 5.76
C ALA A 72 -4.94 -5.07 4.47
N PHE A 73 -5.90 -5.43 3.63
CA PHE A 73 -5.70 -5.95 2.29
C PHE A 73 -6.15 -4.93 1.25
N ARG A 74 -5.32 -4.67 0.26
CA ARG A 74 -5.69 -3.91 -0.93
C ARG A 74 -5.64 -4.83 -2.15
N PRO A 75 -6.76 -5.02 -2.87
CA PRO A 75 -6.76 -5.89 -4.03
C PRO A 75 -5.93 -5.28 -5.17
N PRO A 76 -5.22 -6.11 -5.97
CA PRO A 76 -4.55 -5.67 -7.17
C PRO A 76 -5.48 -4.84 -8.07
N VAL A 77 -4.93 -3.79 -8.68
CA VAL A 77 -5.62 -2.80 -9.52
C VAL A 77 -6.82 -2.10 -8.86
N GLY A 78 -7.03 -2.29 -7.55
CA GLY A 78 -8.14 -1.68 -6.81
C GLY A 78 -9.52 -2.26 -7.12
N ILE A 79 -9.60 -3.40 -7.79
CA ILE A 79 -10.87 -4.06 -8.12
C ILE A 79 -11.28 -4.99 -7.00
N THR A 80 -12.54 -4.89 -6.56
CA THR A 80 -13.19 -5.82 -5.63
C THR A 80 -14.19 -6.71 -6.37
N GLY A 81 -14.58 -7.82 -5.75
CA GLY A 81 -15.57 -8.72 -6.32
C GLY A 81 -16.24 -9.58 -5.25
N PRO A 82 -17.33 -10.28 -5.59
CA PRO A 82 -18.12 -11.06 -4.60
C PRO A 82 -17.34 -12.23 -3.97
N ARG A 83 -16.25 -12.67 -4.60
CA ARG A 83 -15.40 -13.75 -4.11
C ARG A 83 -14.40 -13.30 -3.03
N LEU A 84 -14.16 -11.98 -2.90
CA LEU A 84 -13.17 -11.45 -1.97
C LEU A 84 -13.60 -11.62 -0.51
N ARG A 85 -14.85 -11.30 -0.18
CA ARG A 85 -15.37 -11.45 1.18
C ARG A 85 -15.23 -12.89 1.73
N PRO A 86 -15.71 -13.95 1.04
CA PRO A 86 -15.48 -15.30 1.51
C PRO A 86 -14.01 -15.71 1.55
N ALA A 87 -13.15 -15.18 0.67
CA ALA A 87 -11.71 -15.47 0.72
C ALA A 87 -11.03 -14.88 1.97
N LEU A 88 -11.56 -13.77 2.51
CA LEU A 88 -11.03 -13.10 3.70
C LEU A 88 -11.59 -13.64 5.02
N LEU A 89 -12.62 -14.51 5.02
CA LEU A 89 -13.34 -14.91 6.25
C LEU A 89 -12.44 -15.41 7.39
N ASN A 90 -11.36 -16.12 7.06
CA ASN A 90 -10.44 -16.71 8.04
C ASN A 90 -9.09 -16.00 8.13
N SER A 91 -8.93 -14.87 7.46
CA SER A 91 -7.65 -14.16 7.39
C SER A 91 -7.48 -13.08 8.48
N GLY A 92 -8.56 -12.73 9.18
CA GLY A 92 -8.57 -11.59 10.11
C GLY A 92 -8.43 -10.23 9.43
N MET A 93 -8.47 -10.18 8.09
CA MET A 93 -8.20 -8.97 7.31
C MET A 93 -9.46 -8.28 6.84
N TYR A 94 -9.33 -6.99 6.59
CA TYR A 94 -10.35 -6.17 5.93
C TYR A 94 -9.78 -5.46 4.70
N VAL A 95 -10.67 -5.05 3.79
CA VAL A 95 -10.28 -4.39 2.55
C VAL A 95 -10.14 -2.89 2.76
N VAL A 96 -9.03 -2.32 2.27
CA VAL A 96 -8.84 -0.87 2.16
C VAL A 96 -8.47 -0.53 0.73
N ASN A 97 -9.34 0.18 0.06
CA ASN A 97 -9.08 0.71 -1.26
C ASN A 97 -8.60 2.17 -1.18
N PHE A 98 -8.74 2.93 -2.23
CA PHE A 98 -8.35 4.33 -2.34
C PHE A 98 -9.48 5.14 -2.99
N SER A 99 -9.48 6.46 -2.78
CA SER A 99 -10.46 7.38 -3.36
C SER A 99 -9.84 8.37 -4.35
N CYS A 100 -8.55 8.64 -4.23
CA CYS A 100 -7.83 9.57 -5.11
C CYS A 100 -6.61 8.91 -5.76
N ARG A 101 -6.53 8.96 -7.11
CA ARG A 101 -5.41 8.41 -7.89
C ARG A 101 -5.11 9.25 -9.13
N ALA A 102 -3.86 9.20 -9.59
CA ALA A 102 -3.42 9.90 -10.80
C ALA A 102 -3.61 9.13 -12.10
N HIS A 103 -4.01 7.84 -12.05
CA HIS A 103 -4.06 6.92 -13.20
C HIS A 103 -2.71 6.80 -13.91
N ASP A 104 -1.64 6.64 -13.13
CA ASP A 104 -0.25 6.56 -13.58
C ASP A 104 0.14 5.20 -14.19
N GLY A 105 -0.76 4.21 -14.16
CA GLY A 105 -0.54 2.88 -14.74
C GLY A 105 0.65 2.12 -14.11
N GLY A 106 0.87 2.26 -12.80
CA GLY A 106 2.02 1.68 -12.12
C GLY A 106 3.33 2.36 -12.52
N ASN A 107 3.34 3.69 -12.54
CA ASN A 107 4.46 4.56 -12.94
C ASN A 107 4.87 4.46 -14.43
N ARG A 108 4.00 3.99 -15.30
CA ARG A 108 4.19 4.07 -16.75
C ARG A 108 3.93 5.48 -17.31
N TRP A 109 3.00 6.21 -16.70
CA TRP A 109 2.56 7.55 -17.12
C TRP A 109 2.66 8.54 -15.96
N ILE A 110 3.88 8.89 -15.59
CA ILE A 110 4.17 9.76 -14.44
C ILE A 110 4.03 11.26 -14.71
N LYS A 111 3.74 11.64 -15.97
CA LYS A 111 3.61 13.06 -16.32
C LYS A 111 2.43 13.71 -15.60
N ASP A 112 2.72 14.83 -14.92
CA ASP A 112 1.74 15.69 -14.24
C ASP A 112 0.86 14.92 -13.21
N ILE A 113 1.40 13.89 -12.55
CA ILE A 113 0.63 13.13 -11.54
C ILE A 113 0.28 14.02 -10.33
N SER A 114 1.17 14.95 -9.96
CA SER A 114 0.91 15.96 -8.92
C SER A 114 -0.30 16.82 -9.26
N LYS A 115 -0.35 17.39 -10.46
CA LYS A 115 -1.49 18.19 -10.92
C LYS A 115 -2.79 17.40 -10.91
N LYS A 116 -2.75 16.12 -11.35
CA LYS A 116 -3.93 15.25 -11.39
C LYS A 116 -4.47 14.96 -9.99
N ILE A 117 -3.59 14.68 -9.01
CA ILE A 117 -3.96 14.46 -7.61
C ILE A 117 -4.48 15.77 -7.01
N LEU A 118 -3.70 16.86 -7.07
CA LEU A 118 -4.01 18.12 -6.43
C LEU A 118 -5.29 18.78 -6.95
N LYS A 119 -5.68 18.51 -8.21
CA LYS A 119 -6.95 18.96 -8.77
C LYS A 119 -8.17 18.28 -8.15
N ARG A 120 -8.02 17.04 -7.66
CA ARG A 120 -9.14 16.18 -7.24
C ARG A 120 -9.22 15.99 -5.75
N ILE A 121 -8.11 16.12 -5.04
CA ILE A 121 -8.00 15.78 -3.63
C ILE A 121 -8.98 16.56 -2.76
N ARG A 122 -9.57 15.86 -1.80
CA ARG A 122 -10.53 16.39 -0.82
C ARG A 122 -10.15 15.90 0.58
N PRO A 123 -10.61 16.58 1.64
CA PRO A 123 -10.49 16.06 3.00
C PRO A 123 -11.07 14.64 3.12
N GLY A 124 -10.34 13.74 3.78
CA GLY A 124 -10.74 12.34 3.95
C GLY A 124 -10.35 11.41 2.80
N ASP A 125 -9.72 11.91 1.74
CA ASP A 125 -9.26 11.06 0.63
C ASP A 125 -8.10 10.15 1.05
N ILE A 126 -8.15 8.91 0.55
CA ILE A 126 -7.03 7.97 0.58
C ILE A 126 -6.33 8.05 -0.79
N VAL A 127 -5.16 8.68 -0.80
CA VAL A 127 -4.36 8.85 -2.02
C VAL A 127 -3.54 7.59 -2.27
N VAL A 128 -3.58 7.06 -3.50
CA VAL A 128 -2.70 5.97 -3.93
C VAL A 128 -1.63 6.49 -4.89
N LEU A 129 -0.41 6.09 -4.61
CA LEU A 129 0.78 6.31 -5.44
C LEU A 129 1.50 4.97 -5.61
N HIS A 130 2.23 4.81 -6.70
CA HIS A 130 3.07 3.65 -6.90
C HIS A 130 4.53 4.00 -6.60
N ASP A 131 5.22 3.16 -5.84
CA ASP A 131 6.64 3.29 -5.49
C ASP A 131 7.54 2.38 -6.34
N VAL A 132 7.07 2.07 -7.54
CA VAL A 132 7.83 1.29 -8.52
C VAL A 132 8.71 2.22 -9.34
N MET A 133 9.94 1.79 -9.62
CA MET A 133 10.84 2.53 -10.52
C MET A 133 10.12 2.87 -11.84
N PRO A 134 10.15 4.13 -12.29
CA PRO A 134 9.62 4.50 -13.60
C PRO A 134 10.24 3.67 -14.73
N HIS A 135 9.47 3.42 -15.79
CA HIS A 135 9.89 2.62 -16.93
C HIS A 135 11.26 3.04 -17.54
N LYS A 136 11.57 4.35 -17.47
CA LYS A 136 12.88 4.89 -17.86
C LYS A 136 13.58 5.42 -16.62
N GLN A 137 14.79 4.93 -16.34
CA GLN A 137 15.59 5.37 -15.19
C GLN A 137 15.84 6.90 -15.21
N THR A 138 15.95 7.49 -16.41
CA THR A 138 16.09 8.95 -16.57
C THR A 138 14.90 9.76 -16.01
N LEU A 139 13.76 9.12 -15.79
CA LEU A 139 12.57 9.74 -15.21
C LEU A 139 12.51 9.65 -13.68
N PHE A 140 13.51 9.03 -13.04
CA PHE A 140 13.46 8.82 -11.58
C PHE A 140 13.44 10.14 -10.80
N SER A 141 14.32 11.08 -11.15
CA SER A 141 14.34 12.41 -10.51
C SER A 141 13.05 13.19 -10.74
N TYR A 142 12.47 13.09 -11.94
CA TYR A 142 11.17 13.69 -12.23
C TYR A 142 10.06 13.07 -11.36
N TRP A 143 10.03 11.75 -11.25
CA TRP A 143 9.06 11.06 -10.40
C TRP A 143 9.19 11.44 -8.93
N LEU A 144 10.41 11.51 -8.38
CA LEU A 144 10.65 11.99 -7.02
C LEU A 144 10.13 13.42 -6.82
N ASN A 145 10.37 14.31 -7.80
CA ASN A 145 9.84 15.68 -7.76
C ASN A 145 8.30 15.70 -7.77
N GLU A 146 7.65 14.85 -8.56
CA GLU A 146 6.19 14.73 -8.56
C GLU A 146 5.66 14.27 -7.18
N MET A 147 6.36 13.33 -6.50
CA MET A 147 6.01 12.91 -5.13
C MET A 147 6.13 14.08 -4.15
N ASP A 148 7.21 14.85 -4.25
CA ASP A 148 7.45 16.04 -3.45
C ASP A 148 6.34 17.10 -3.64
N LEU A 149 6.01 17.38 -4.88
CA LEU A 149 4.94 18.32 -5.25
C LEU A 149 3.56 17.87 -4.75
N ILE A 150 3.28 16.57 -4.75
CA ILE A 150 2.01 16.04 -4.20
C ILE A 150 1.92 16.37 -2.71
N VAL A 151 2.94 16.00 -1.93
CA VAL A 151 2.90 16.18 -0.47
C VAL A 151 2.90 17.67 -0.10
N SER A 152 3.74 18.48 -0.75
CA SER A 152 3.77 19.93 -0.56
C SER A 152 2.44 20.58 -0.91
N GLY A 153 1.91 20.28 -2.08
CA GLY A 153 0.65 20.86 -2.56
C GLY A 153 -0.58 20.45 -1.74
N ILE A 154 -0.58 19.24 -1.13
CA ILE A 154 -1.61 18.87 -0.16
C ILE A 154 -1.56 19.79 1.06
N LYS A 155 -0.37 20.01 1.61
CA LYS A 155 -0.17 20.92 2.75
C LYS A 155 -0.52 22.38 2.41
N GLU A 156 -0.14 22.87 1.24
CA GLU A 156 -0.48 24.21 0.74
C GLU A 156 -2.00 24.42 0.61
N LYS A 157 -2.76 23.36 0.39
CA LYS A 157 -4.24 23.39 0.43
C LYS A 157 -4.82 23.38 1.85
N GLY A 158 -3.98 23.43 2.88
CA GLY A 158 -4.43 23.36 4.28
C GLY A 158 -4.87 21.95 4.72
N LEU A 159 -4.51 20.90 3.97
CA LEU A 159 -4.84 19.53 4.30
C LEU A 159 -3.68 18.86 5.04
N ALA A 160 -4.01 18.13 6.11
CA ALA A 160 -3.06 17.28 6.81
C ALA A 160 -2.88 15.94 6.06
N VAL A 161 -1.64 15.45 5.99
CA VAL A 161 -1.35 14.07 5.56
C VAL A 161 -1.21 13.21 6.80
N LEU A 162 -2.20 12.37 7.06
CA LEU A 162 -2.29 11.54 8.25
C LEU A 162 -1.98 10.07 7.94
N PRO A 163 -1.51 9.29 8.94
CA PRO A 163 -1.45 7.84 8.83
C PRO A 163 -2.80 7.24 8.45
N LEU A 164 -2.80 6.23 7.59
CA LEU A 164 -4.04 5.60 7.13
C LEU A 164 -4.90 5.07 8.28
N ALA A 165 -4.27 4.53 9.32
CA ALA A 165 -4.98 4.02 10.51
C ALA A 165 -5.85 5.08 11.20
N GLU A 166 -5.39 6.34 11.22
CA GLU A 166 -6.15 7.46 11.78
C GLU A 166 -7.36 7.81 10.90
N ILE A 167 -7.18 7.80 9.57
CA ILE A 167 -8.26 8.12 8.62
C ILE A 167 -9.38 7.07 8.67
N ILE A 168 -9.03 5.79 8.81
CA ILE A 168 -10.02 4.69 8.77
C ILE A 168 -10.48 4.24 10.17
N GLY A 169 -9.89 4.79 11.25
CA GLY A 169 -10.25 4.51 12.63
C GLY A 169 -9.92 3.09 13.10
N ARG A 170 -8.94 2.42 12.47
CA ARG A 170 -8.51 1.06 12.83
C ARG A 170 -7.07 0.77 12.41
N PRO A 171 -6.35 -0.14 13.12
CA PRO A 171 -4.98 -0.47 12.78
C PRO A 171 -4.87 -1.17 11.42
N VAL A 172 -3.84 -0.84 10.65
CA VAL A 172 -3.50 -1.48 9.36
C VAL A 172 -2.72 -2.78 9.56
N MET A 173 -1.93 -2.81 10.62
CA MET A 173 -1.11 -3.94 11.05
C MET A 173 -0.93 -3.93 12.56
N ILE A 174 -0.50 -5.06 13.12
CA ILE A 174 -0.03 -5.21 14.49
C ILE A 174 1.42 -5.70 14.43
N MET A 175 2.29 -5.14 15.26
CA MET A 175 3.61 -5.73 15.50
C MET A 175 3.45 -6.82 16.57
N LYS A 176 3.77 -8.06 16.23
CA LYS A 176 3.86 -9.13 17.22
C LYS A 176 5.03 -8.80 18.15
N THR A 177 4.74 -8.55 19.40
CA THR A 177 5.78 -8.53 20.43
C THR A 177 6.47 -9.90 20.38
N GLY A 178 7.77 -9.92 20.14
CA GLY A 178 8.55 -11.15 20.16
C GLY A 178 8.23 -11.90 21.45
N GLY A 179 7.66 -13.08 21.35
CA GLY A 179 7.52 -13.96 22.49
C GLY A 179 8.92 -14.17 23.05
N GLY A 180 9.11 -13.71 24.28
CA GLY A 180 10.36 -13.89 24.98
C GLY A 180 10.78 -15.37 24.90
N GLU A 181 12.05 -15.55 24.69
CA GLU A 181 12.76 -16.81 24.78
C GLU A 181 12.19 -17.68 25.90
N ARG A 182 11.82 -18.90 25.54
CA ARG A 182 11.67 -19.99 26.50
C ARG A 182 12.91 -20.83 26.41
#